data_91804fe7211da017be59d3fcc2f64bb0
#
_entry.id   91804fe7211da017be59d3fcc2f64bb0
#
_cell.length_a   1.000
_cell.length_b   1.000
_cell.length_c   1.000
_cell.angle_alpha   90.00
_cell.angle_beta   90.00
_cell.angle_gamma   90.00
#
_symmetry.space_group_name_H-M   'P 1'
#
loop_
_entity.id
_entity.type
_entity.pdbx_description
1 polymer ?
#
loop_
_entity_poly.entity_id
_entity_poly.type
_entity_poly.pdbx_seq_one_letter_code
_entity_poly.pdbx_strand_id
1 'polypeptide(L)'
;MKLFRAILGLSLMLTAVSVFASSVKTDFDKNFDFGNLKTFAFKEQRRGSRDALKTNTLTAERIENGLTAQLEANGYKSNDDNPDFYVAYYADSKEKLDIESFGYGFPRRWRWGFGNDIWTRYYTEGCIVVDFIDAKSNQLVWRGLVTDTIGNTPDQSEKQINNGTKDLVRHFLKDIKKSK
;
A
#
# COMPACT_ATOMS: atom_id res chain seq x y z
N MET A 1 68.18 -8.25 17.40
CA MET A 1 67.02 -7.39 17.60
C MET A 1 66.17 -7.39 16.32
N LYS A 2 65.13 -8.18 16.27
CA LYS A 2 64.25 -8.23 15.10
C LYS A 2 62.83 -7.83 15.59
N LEU A 3 62.39 -6.64 15.17
CA LEU A 3 61.07 -6.13 15.46
C LEU A 3 60.04 -6.92 14.64
N PHE A 4 59.19 -7.68 15.31
CA PHE A 4 57.97 -8.26 14.73
C PHE A 4 56.90 -7.16 14.63
N ARG A 5 56.61 -6.72 13.42
CA ARG A 5 55.45 -5.90 13.11
C ARG A 5 54.22 -6.82 12.97
N ALA A 6 53.37 -6.88 13.99
CA ALA A 6 52.05 -7.49 13.90
C ALA A 6 51.14 -6.52 13.19
N ILE A 7 50.80 -6.81 11.95
CA ILE A 7 49.72 -6.11 11.22
C ILE A 7 48.40 -6.77 11.62
N LEU A 8 47.68 -6.10 12.52
CA LEU A 8 46.32 -6.50 12.91
C LEU A 8 45.36 -6.08 11.78
N GLY A 9 45.04 -7.01 10.91
CA GLY A 9 44.06 -6.81 9.85
C GLY A 9 42.65 -6.77 10.45
N LEU A 10 42.10 -5.57 10.67
CA LEU A 10 40.72 -5.36 11.03
C LEU A 10 39.86 -5.64 9.80
N SER A 11 39.39 -6.88 9.65
CA SER A 11 38.41 -7.27 8.64
C SER A 11 37.07 -6.71 9.03
N LEU A 12 36.70 -5.58 8.44
CA LEU A 12 35.35 -4.99 8.54
C LEU A 12 34.38 -5.89 7.77
N MET A 13 33.75 -6.83 8.46
CA MET A 13 32.68 -7.65 7.90
C MET A 13 31.50 -6.73 7.60
N LEU A 14 31.40 -6.26 6.36
CA LEU A 14 30.27 -5.53 5.84
C LEU A 14 29.11 -6.55 5.68
N THR A 15 28.31 -6.71 6.72
CA THR A 15 27.06 -7.49 6.63
C THR A 15 26.12 -6.73 5.70
N ALA A 16 26.03 -7.20 4.45
CA ALA A 16 25.03 -6.74 3.52
C ALA A 16 23.65 -7.15 4.10
N VAL A 17 22.97 -6.20 4.75
CA VAL A 17 21.56 -6.34 5.10
C VAL A 17 20.82 -6.31 3.77
N SER A 18 20.40 -7.47 3.28
CA SER A 18 19.50 -7.57 2.14
C SER A 18 18.17 -6.92 2.55
N VAL A 19 17.99 -5.67 2.19
CA VAL A 19 16.70 -4.99 2.27
C VAL A 19 15.84 -5.62 1.18
N PHE A 20 14.96 -6.53 1.56
CA PHE A 20 13.88 -6.95 0.68
C PHE A 20 12.99 -5.73 0.45
N ALA A 21 13.23 -5.05 -0.65
CA ALA A 21 12.40 -3.92 -1.05
C ALA A 21 11.10 -4.50 -1.63
N SER A 22 10.00 -4.34 -0.91
CA SER A 22 8.68 -4.58 -1.44
C SER A 22 8.50 -3.75 -2.73
N SER A 23 7.96 -4.37 -3.78
CA SER A 23 7.70 -3.65 -5.02
C SER A 23 6.40 -2.86 -4.84
N VAL A 24 6.48 -1.53 -4.87
CA VAL A 24 5.32 -0.65 -4.82
C VAL A 24 5.06 -0.05 -6.20
N LYS A 25 3.81 -0.15 -6.66
CA LYS A 25 3.33 0.50 -7.89
C LYS A 25 2.19 1.43 -7.53
N THR A 26 2.17 2.61 -8.13
CA THR A 26 1.14 3.60 -7.86
C THR A 26 0.61 4.22 -9.15
N ASP A 27 -0.64 4.66 -9.09
CA ASP A 27 -1.26 5.53 -10.07
C ASP A 27 -2.16 6.55 -9.39
N PHE A 28 -2.29 7.76 -9.95
CA PHE A 28 -3.08 8.82 -9.34
C PHE A 28 -3.59 9.83 -10.37
N ASP A 29 -4.65 10.53 -10.00
CA ASP A 29 -5.17 11.64 -10.78
C ASP A 29 -4.30 12.89 -10.61
N LYS A 30 -3.49 13.20 -11.64
CA LYS A 30 -2.60 14.36 -11.65
C LYS A 30 -3.32 15.71 -11.60
N ASN A 31 -4.62 15.73 -11.93
CA ASN A 31 -5.43 16.95 -11.93
C ASN A 31 -6.24 17.09 -10.64
N PHE A 32 -6.18 16.11 -9.75
CA PHE A 32 -6.88 16.16 -8.47
C PHE A 32 -6.09 17.01 -7.47
N ASP A 33 -6.81 17.88 -6.73
CA ASP A 33 -6.20 18.67 -5.66
C ASP A 33 -6.17 17.88 -4.35
N PHE A 34 -5.05 17.25 -4.10
CA PHE A 34 -4.79 16.52 -2.86
C PHE A 34 -4.55 17.42 -1.64
N GLY A 35 -4.33 18.72 -1.85
CA GLY A 35 -4.01 19.66 -0.76
C GLY A 35 -5.14 19.85 0.26
N ASN A 36 -6.37 19.58 -0.18
CA ASN A 36 -7.58 19.71 0.66
C ASN A 36 -7.90 18.46 1.47
N LEU A 37 -7.22 17.35 1.24
CA LEU A 37 -7.45 16.11 2.00
C LEU A 37 -6.82 16.21 3.39
N LYS A 38 -7.62 16.08 4.43
CA LYS A 38 -7.20 16.13 5.85
C LYS A 38 -7.74 14.97 6.66
N THR A 39 -8.92 14.50 6.31
CA THR A 39 -9.63 13.47 7.07
C THR A 39 -9.96 12.27 6.20
N PHE A 40 -9.89 11.08 6.80
CA PHE A 40 -10.19 9.84 6.11
C PHE A 40 -11.12 8.95 6.92
N ALA A 41 -11.82 8.05 6.22
CA ALA A 41 -12.52 6.91 6.79
C ALA A 41 -12.27 5.66 5.94
N PHE A 42 -12.38 4.49 6.54
CA PHE A 42 -12.38 3.26 5.77
C PHE A 42 -13.72 3.07 5.07
N LYS A 43 -13.66 2.76 3.78
CA LYS A 43 -14.87 2.50 3.01
C LYS A 43 -15.36 1.10 3.31
N GLU A 44 -16.60 0.99 3.77
CA GLU A 44 -17.26 -0.30 3.87
C GLU A 44 -17.34 -0.95 2.48
N GLN A 45 -16.77 -2.13 2.34
CA GLN A 45 -16.64 -2.81 1.06
C GLN A 45 -17.63 -3.96 0.97
N ARG A 46 -18.34 -4.04 -0.17
CA ARG A 46 -18.97 -5.29 -0.59
C ARG A 46 -17.87 -6.24 -1.06
N ARG A 47 -17.26 -6.94 -0.10
CA ARG A 47 -16.21 -7.91 -0.40
C ARG A 47 -16.78 -9.04 -1.24
N GLY A 48 -16.26 -9.23 -2.43
CA GLY A 48 -16.61 -10.35 -3.30
C GLY A 48 -16.30 -11.69 -2.63
N SER A 49 -16.85 -12.78 -3.15
CA SER A 49 -16.61 -14.13 -2.60
C SER A 49 -15.15 -14.57 -2.65
N ARG A 50 -14.32 -13.89 -3.44
CA ARG A 50 -12.89 -14.18 -3.65
C ARG A 50 -11.94 -13.31 -2.83
N ASP A 51 -12.45 -12.31 -2.10
CA ASP A 51 -11.60 -11.47 -1.27
C ASP A 51 -11.06 -12.30 -0.08
N ALA A 52 -9.76 -12.49 -0.02
CA ALA A 52 -9.09 -13.22 1.05
C ALA A 52 -9.36 -12.60 2.43
N LEU A 53 -9.63 -11.30 2.50
CA LEU A 53 -9.93 -10.59 3.74
C LEU A 53 -11.33 -10.86 4.27
N LYS A 54 -12.23 -11.43 3.45
CA LYS A 54 -13.57 -11.83 3.90
C LYS A 54 -13.50 -12.91 5.00
N THR A 55 -12.52 -13.79 4.90
CA THR A 55 -12.31 -14.91 5.84
C THR A 55 -11.14 -14.68 6.80
N ASN A 56 -10.28 -13.70 6.53
CA ASN A 56 -9.11 -13.37 7.35
C ASN A 56 -9.26 -11.96 7.96
N THR A 57 -10.13 -11.85 8.96
CA THR A 57 -10.40 -10.60 9.66
C THR A 57 -9.17 -10.04 10.37
N LEU A 58 -8.27 -10.90 10.86
CA LEU A 58 -7.03 -10.47 11.52
C LEU A 58 -6.07 -9.77 10.55
N THR A 59 -5.97 -10.26 9.31
CA THR A 59 -5.18 -9.59 8.28
C THR A 59 -5.82 -8.24 7.90
N ALA A 60 -7.15 -8.17 7.79
CA ALA A 60 -7.86 -6.93 7.54
C ALA A 60 -7.57 -5.88 8.63
N GLU A 61 -7.69 -6.27 9.90
CA GLU A 61 -7.40 -5.40 11.06
C GLU A 61 -5.94 -4.91 11.05
N ARG A 62 -4.97 -5.76 10.75
CA ARG A 62 -3.57 -5.35 10.64
C ARG A 62 -3.34 -4.33 9.54
N ILE A 63 -4.00 -4.48 8.38
CA ILE A 63 -3.91 -3.52 7.28
C ILE A 63 -4.52 -2.17 7.71
N GLU A 64 -5.71 -2.17 8.31
CA GLU A 64 -6.36 -0.96 8.81
C GLU A 64 -5.49 -0.24 9.85
N ASN A 65 -5.01 -0.97 10.85
CA ASN A 65 -4.13 -0.42 11.89
C ASN A 65 -2.84 0.16 11.30
N GLY A 66 -2.23 -0.55 10.36
CA GLY A 66 -1.02 -0.09 9.68
C GLY A 66 -1.26 1.17 8.85
N LEU A 67 -2.34 1.23 8.07
CA LEU A 67 -2.71 2.41 7.28
C LEU A 67 -3.07 3.60 8.18
N THR A 68 -3.88 3.38 9.23
CA THR A 68 -4.25 4.41 10.21
C THR A 68 -3.00 5.03 10.83
N ALA A 69 -2.11 4.20 11.38
CA ALA A 69 -0.88 4.69 12.02
C ALA A 69 -0.02 5.52 11.06
N GLN A 70 0.10 5.10 9.80
CA GLN A 70 0.90 5.83 8.81
C GLN A 70 0.23 7.13 8.34
N LEU A 71 -1.07 7.13 8.14
CA LEU A 71 -1.82 8.33 7.74
C LEU A 71 -1.81 9.37 8.87
N GLU A 72 -2.09 8.96 10.11
CA GLU A 72 -2.07 9.84 11.28
C GLU A 72 -0.68 10.44 11.56
N ALA A 73 0.37 9.63 11.44
CA ALA A 73 1.75 10.11 11.57
C ALA A 73 2.12 11.17 10.52
N ASN A 74 1.37 11.26 9.42
CA ASN A 74 1.57 12.24 8.35
C ASN A 74 0.49 13.35 8.34
N GLY A 75 -0.27 13.49 9.44
CA GLY A 75 -1.16 14.62 9.67
C GLY A 75 -2.59 14.46 9.16
N TYR A 76 -2.97 13.30 8.67
CA TYR A 76 -4.37 12.96 8.38
C TYR A 76 -5.07 12.52 9.68
N LYS A 77 -6.38 12.69 9.75
CA LYS A 77 -7.17 12.30 10.92
C LYS A 77 -8.31 11.36 10.52
N SER A 78 -8.57 10.34 11.31
CA SER A 78 -9.76 9.51 11.13
C SER A 78 -11.02 10.34 11.42
N ASN A 79 -12.03 10.24 10.55
CA ASN A 79 -13.33 10.87 10.70
C ASN A 79 -14.38 10.09 9.90
N ASP A 80 -15.14 9.25 10.59
CA ASP A 80 -16.11 8.36 9.95
C ASP A 80 -17.37 9.08 9.50
N ASP A 81 -17.71 10.20 10.13
CA ASP A 81 -18.95 10.94 9.84
C ASP A 81 -18.86 11.79 8.55
N ASN A 82 -17.71 12.43 8.34
CA ASN A 82 -17.53 13.34 7.20
C ASN A 82 -16.06 13.37 6.76
N PRO A 83 -15.55 12.29 6.13
CA PRO A 83 -14.19 12.25 5.65
C PRO A 83 -14.02 13.07 4.37
N ASP A 84 -12.80 13.54 4.11
CA ASP A 84 -12.44 14.12 2.83
C ASP A 84 -12.21 13.04 1.78
N PHE A 85 -11.71 11.88 2.20
CA PHE A 85 -11.53 10.71 1.33
C PHE A 85 -11.79 9.40 2.06
N TYR A 86 -12.19 8.41 1.30
CA TYR A 86 -12.29 7.03 1.78
C TYR A 86 -11.04 6.23 1.43
N VAL A 87 -10.67 5.35 2.34
CA VAL A 87 -9.61 4.33 2.14
C VAL A 87 -10.29 2.99 1.90
N ALA A 88 -10.13 2.44 0.71
CA ALA A 88 -10.51 1.08 0.40
C ALA A 88 -9.25 0.22 0.26
N TYR A 89 -9.27 -1.02 0.72
CA TYR A 89 -8.11 -1.90 0.62
C TYR A 89 -8.55 -3.33 0.30
N TYR A 90 -7.69 -4.03 -0.43
CA TYR A 90 -7.91 -5.41 -0.88
C TYR A 90 -6.63 -6.19 -0.65
N ALA A 91 -6.76 -7.45 -0.31
CA ALA A 91 -5.62 -8.36 -0.29
C ALA A 91 -6.00 -9.66 -1.00
N ASP A 92 -5.11 -10.14 -1.84
CA ASP A 92 -5.29 -11.41 -2.51
C ASP A 92 -4.12 -12.35 -2.21
N SER A 93 -4.46 -13.60 -1.99
CA SER A 93 -3.47 -14.64 -1.72
C SER A 93 -3.11 -15.49 -2.94
N LYS A 94 -3.93 -15.55 -3.99
CA LYS A 94 -3.66 -16.41 -5.18
C LYS A 94 -4.52 -16.21 -6.45
N GLU A 95 -5.55 -15.35 -6.47
CA GLU A 95 -6.43 -15.24 -7.64
C GLU A 95 -6.74 -13.81 -8.06
N LYS A 96 -6.96 -13.63 -9.38
CA LYS A 96 -7.22 -12.32 -10.00
C LYS A 96 -8.33 -11.54 -9.31
N LEU A 97 -8.00 -10.36 -8.78
CA LEU A 97 -8.99 -9.41 -8.33
C LEU A 97 -9.82 -8.92 -9.52
N ASP A 98 -11.14 -9.02 -9.41
CA ASP A 98 -12.05 -8.47 -10.40
C ASP A 98 -12.25 -6.97 -10.11
N ILE A 99 -11.50 -6.15 -10.84
CA ILE A 99 -11.43 -4.69 -10.64
C ILE A 99 -12.78 -4.02 -10.97
N GLU A 100 -13.66 -4.69 -11.72
CA GLU A 100 -14.95 -4.11 -12.13
C GLU A 100 -15.99 -4.05 -11.00
N SER A 101 -15.77 -4.73 -9.88
CA SER A 101 -16.76 -4.85 -8.80
C SER A 101 -16.58 -3.88 -7.62
N PHE A 102 -15.66 -2.93 -7.68
CA PHE A 102 -15.30 -2.10 -6.51
C PHE A 102 -16.35 -1.04 -6.11
N GLY A 103 -17.41 -0.82 -6.90
CA GLY A 103 -18.53 0.03 -6.49
C GLY A 103 -18.23 1.53 -6.39
N TYR A 104 -17.10 2.01 -6.94
CA TYR A 104 -16.75 3.43 -7.07
C TYR A 104 -16.24 3.77 -8.47
N GLY A 105 -16.30 5.06 -8.82
CA GLY A 105 -15.99 5.54 -10.17
C GLY A 105 -14.49 5.52 -10.48
N PHE A 106 -14.15 5.08 -11.69
CA PHE A 106 -12.81 5.21 -12.25
C PHE A 106 -12.77 6.38 -13.23
N PRO A 107 -11.79 7.28 -13.16
CA PRO A 107 -11.60 8.30 -14.16
C PRO A 107 -11.46 7.67 -15.55
N ARG A 108 -12.13 8.26 -16.59
CA ARG A 108 -12.15 7.70 -17.97
C ARG A 108 -10.77 7.38 -18.51
N ARG A 109 -9.74 8.19 -18.17
CA ARG A 109 -8.36 7.99 -18.61
C ARG A 109 -7.71 6.74 -18.00
N TRP A 110 -8.16 6.26 -16.86
CA TRP A 110 -7.64 5.04 -16.23
C TRP A 110 -8.07 3.77 -16.95
N ARG A 111 -9.16 3.84 -17.70
CA ARG A 111 -9.63 2.73 -18.56
C ARG A 111 -8.74 2.49 -19.78
N TRP A 112 -7.97 3.50 -20.23
CA TRP A 112 -7.19 3.46 -21.45
C TRP A 112 -5.67 3.58 -21.23
N GLY A 113 -5.21 3.99 -20.06
CA GLY A 113 -3.80 4.32 -19.79
C GLY A 113 -2.98 3.22 -19.11
N PHE A 114 -3.63 2.30 -18.45
CA PHE A 114 -2.97 1.15 -17.82
C PHE A 114 -3.60 -0.10 -18.41
N GLY A 115 -2.90 -0.70 -19.37
CA GLY A 115 -3.34 -1.95 -19.98
C GLY A 115 -3.69 -2.96 -18.87
N ASN A 116 -4.81 -3.65 -19.03
CA ASN A 116 -5.26 -4.73 -18.15
C ASN A 116 -4.13 -5.71 -17.76
N ASP A 117 -3.08 -5.79 -18.59
CA ASP A 117 -1.95 -6.70 -18.42
C ASP A 117 -1.04 -6.35 -17.24
N ILE A 118 -0.92 -5.05 -16.85
CA ILE A 118 -0.03 -4.64 -15.77
C ILE A 118 -0.64 -5.02 -14.42
N TRP A 119 -1.92 -4.76 -14.23
CA TRP A 119 -2.61 -5.08 -12.98
C TRP A 119 -2.90 -6.58 -12.87
N THR A 120 -3.26 -7.24 -13.96
CA THR A 120 -3.55 -8.68 -13.98
C THR A 120 -2.34 -9.56 -13.65
N ARG A 121 -1.13 -9.08 -13.92
CA ARG A 121 0.11 -9.85 -13.76
C ARG A 121 0.69 -9.80 -12.34
N TYR A 122 0.27 -8.82 -11.51
CA TYR A 122 0.83 -8.60 -10.17
C TYR A 122 0.00 -9.14 -9.02
N TYR A 123 -1.16 -9.69 -9.30
CA TYR A 123 -2.04 -10.26 -8.28
C TYR A 123 -1.68 -11.68 -7.86
N THR A 124 -0.45 -12.12 -8.09
CA THR A 124 -0.16 -13.54 -8.01
C THR A 124 0.26 -14.05 -6.65
N GLU A 125 0.68 -13.23 -5.69
CA GLU A 125 1.01 -13.75 -4.33
C GLU A 125 1.19 -12.61 -3.32
N GLY A 126 0.33 -12.58 -2.29
CA GLY A 126 0.57 -11.73 -1.11
C GLY A 126 0.59 -10.23 -1.37
N CYS A 127 -0.27 -9.71 -2.26
CA CYS A 127 -0.35 -8.29 -2.54
C CYS A 127 -1.43 -7.59 -1.70
N ILE A 128 -1.17 -6.32 -1.37
CA ILE A 128 -2.17 -5.40 -0.84
C ILE A 128 -2.38 -4.28 -1.86
N VAL A 129 -3.63 -4.01 -2.19
CA VAL A 129 -4.05 -2.84 -2.97
C VAL A 129 -4.73 -1.87 -2.02
N VAL A 130 -4.37 -0.60 -2.13
CA VAL A 130 -5.02 0.49 -1.38
C VAL A 130 -5.48 1.55 -2.36
N ASP A 131 -6.73 1.95 -2.22
CA ASP A 131 -7.38 2.98 -3.02
C ASP A 131 -7.78 4.15 -2.15
N PHE A 132 -7.46 5.36 -2.58
CA PHE A 132 -8.02 6.57 -2.00
C PHE A 132 -9.08 7.14 -2.95
N ILE A 133 -10.26 7.38 -2.39
CA ILE A 133 -11.47 7.72 -3.11
C ILE A 133 -11.96 9.06 -2.56
N ASP A 134 -12.04 10.08 -3.40
CA ASP A 134 -12.60 11.37 -2.99
C ASP A 134 -14.03 11.20 -2.48
N ALA A 135 -14.31 11.66 -1.27
CA ALA A 135 -15.61 11.45 -0.63
C ALA A 135 -16.73 12.22 -1.33
N LYS A 136 -16.42 13.37 -1.96
CA LYS A 136 -17.42 14.22 -2.64
C LYS A 136 -17.84 13.65 -3.97
N SER A 137 -16.89 13.24 -4.81
CA SER A 137 -17.16 12.73 -6.15
C SER A 137 -17.34 11.21 -6.20
N ASN A 138 -16.98 10.51 -5.14
CA ASN A 138 -16.87 9.05 -5.07
C ASN A 138 -15.99 8.47 -6.21
N GLN A 139 -14.95 9.21 -6.59
CA GLN A 139 -14.01 8.79 -7.63
C GLN A 139 -12.67 8.40 -7.04
N LEU A 140 -12.07 7.35 -7.61
CA LEU A 140 -10.72 6.94 -7.30
C LEU A 140 -9.73 8.04 -7.70
N VAL A 141 -8.94 8.53 -6.75
CA VAL A 141 -7.95 9.59 -6.97
C VAL A 141 -6.51 9.13 -6.83
N TRP A 142 -6.27 8.07 -6.05
CA TRP A 142 -4.96 7.44 -5.93
C TRP A 142 -5.12 5.93 -5.68
N ARG A 143 -4.25 5.14 -6.27
CA ARG A 143 -4.13 3.69 -6.06
C ARG A 143 -2.68 3.31 -5.85
N GLY A 144 -2.44 2.48 -4.86
CA GLY A 144 -1.17 1.81 -4.64
C GLY A 144 -1.33 0.31 -4.54
N LEU A 145 -0.33 -0.41 -5.06
CA LEU A 145 -0.21 -1.85 -4.94
C LEU A 145 1.16 -2.16 -4.37
N VAL A 146 1.23 -2.97 -3.35
CA VAL A 146 2.47 -3.51 -2.79
C VAL A 146 2.41 -5.03 -2.81
N THR A 147 3.52 -5.66 -3.25
CA THR A 147 3.67 -7.12 -3.29
C THR A 147 4.53 -7.62 -2.13
N ASP A 148 4.53 -8.93 -1.90
CA ASP A 148 5.33 -9.62 -0.87
C ASP A 148 5.01 -9.20 0.57
N THR A 149 3.73 -8.89 0.83
CA THR A 149 3.28 -8.37 2.13
C THR A 149 2.65 -9.41 3.04
N ILE A 150 2.44 -10.64 2.59
CA ILE A 150 1.84 -11.70 3.40
C ILE A 150 2.86 -12.81 3.61
N GLY A 151 3.32 -12.95 4.84
CA GLY A 151 4.28 -13.98 5.26
C GLY A 151 3.63 -15.33 5.58
N ASN A 152 4.48 -16.34 5.75
CA ASN A 152 4.04 -17.71 6.06
C ASN A 152 3.72 -17.91 7.56
N THR A 153 4.10 -16.98 8.42
CA THR A 153 3.81 -17.00 9.86
C THR A 153 3.09 -15.72 10.29
N PRO A 154 2.32 -15.73 11.40
CA PRO A 154 1.61 -14.54 11.89
C PRO A 154 2.54 -13.33 12.11
N ASP A 155 3.72 -13.52 12.71
CA ASP A 155 4.66 -12.44 13.01
C ASP A 155 5.30 -11.89 11.73
N GLN A 156 5.62 -12.76 10.76
CA GLN A 156 6.12 -12.33 9.46
C GLN A 156 5.06 -11.53 8.72
N SER A 157 3.82 -12.00 8.73
CA SER A 157 2.70 -11.30 8.07
C SER A 157 2.48 -9.92 8.69
N GLU A 158 2.50 -9.78 10.01
CA GLU A 158 2.34 -8.48 10.67
C GLU A 158 3.46 -7.50 10.30
N LYS A 159 4.71 -7.94 10.39
CA LYS A 159 5.87 -7.11 10.01
C LYS A 159 5.81 -6.69 8.54
N GLN A 160 5.46 -7.61 7.65
CA GLN A 160 5.38 -7.35 6.22
C GLN A 160 4.22 -6.42 5.87
N ILE A 161 3.05 -6.59 6.50
CA ILE A 161 1.90 -5.69 6.34
C ILE A 161 2.27 -4.28 6.82
N ASN A 162 2.90 -4.15 7.98
CA ASN A 162 3.33 -2.85 8.50
C ASN A 162 4.34 -2.16 7.58
N ASN A 163 5.28 -2.90 7.01
CA ASN A 163 6.21 -2.36 6.04
C ASN A 163 5.49 -1.97 4.74
N GLY A 164 4.60 -2.80 4.23
CA GLY A 164 3.84 -2.56 3.02
C GLY A 164 2.94 -1.33 3.13
N THR A 165 2.20 -1.17 4.23
CA THR A 165 1.35 0.00 4.47
C THR A 165 2.17 1.28 4.61
N LYS A 166 3.33 1.21 5.28
CA LYS A 166 4.29 2.32 5.35
C LYS A 166 4.80 2.72 3.98
N ASP A 167 5.17 1.75 3.16
CA ASP A 167 5.67 2.01 1.81
C ASP A 167 4.58 2.60 0.90
N LEU A 168 3.34 2.13 1.00
CA LEU A 168 2.19 2.68 0.27
C LEU A 168 1.94 4.13 0.63
N VAL A 169 1.84 4.47 1.92
CA VAL A 169 1.61 5.85 2.35
C VAL A 169 2.79 6.76 1.98
N ARG A 170 4.03 6.28 2.07
CA ARG A 170 5.21 7.02 1.62
C ARG A 170 5.13 7.34 0.12
N HIS A 171 4.69 6.40 -0.72
CA HIS A 171 4.51 6.64 -2.15
C HIS A 171 3.36 7.60 -2.44
N PHE A 172 2.24 7.48 -1.74
CA PHE A 172 1.16 8.46 -1.80
C PHE A 172 1.67 9.88 -1.57
N LEU A 173 2.38 10.10 -0.46
CA LEU A 173 2.94 11.41 -0.11
C LEU A 173 3.95 11.93 -1.13
N LYS A 174 4.68 11.05 -1.81
CA LYS A 174 5.58 11.42 -2.90
C LYS A 174 4.81 11.81 -4.16
N ASP A 175 3.74 11.10 -4.47
CA ASP A 175 2.97 11.32 -5.70
C ASP A 175 2.15 12.60 -5.63
N ILE A 176 1.52 12.92 -4.50
CA ILE A 176 0.76 14.17 -4.31
C ILE A 176 1.63 15.43 -4.42
N LYS A 177 2.94 15.32 -4.19
CA LYS A 177 3.88 16.44 -4.43
C LYS A 177 4.11 16.70 -5.92
N LYS A 178 3.78 15.75 -6.80
CA LYS A 178 3.94 15.86 -8.25
C LYS A 178 2.66 16.36 -8.95
N SER A 179 1.53 16.38 -8.24
CA SER A 179 0.24 16.86 -8.75
C SER A 179 0.05 18.38 -8.64
N LYS A 180 1.08 19.12 -8.22
CA LYS A 180 1.07 20.58 -8.08
C LYS A 180 1.63 21.26 -9.32
#